data_aa6e88275c2cdfba5a747b735a64a1f6
#
_entry.id   aa6e88275c2cdfba5a747b735a64a1f6
#
_cell.length_a   1.000
_cell.length_b   1.000
_cell.length_c   1.000
_cell.angle_alpha   90.00
_cell.angle_beta   90.00
_cell.angle_gamma   90.00
#
_symmetry.space_group_name_H-M   'P 1'
#
loop_
_entity.id
_entity.type
_entity.pdbx_description
1 polymer ?
#
loop_
_entity_poly.entity_id
_entity_poly.type
_entity_poly.pdbx_seq_one_letter_code
_entity_poly.pdbx_strand_id
1 'polypeptide(L)'
;MKTQNKEPNIRFSQFKGLWKVVKLDSISQKVKSKNINNTFENVLTNSAEFGIIPQRDFFDKDIANLKSLSGYYVVQPNDFVYNPRISNKAPVGPIKANFLNSTGVMSPLYYVFRTRDIDVFFLAKYFDSSYWHIFMKLNGDTGARSDRFAIKDSVFKEMPIPFPSYSEQSVIGSLFRTLDDLLASYKDNLANYQSLKATMLSKLFPKAGQTVPEIHLDRFEGEWEEKCIGEIADIVRGASPRPIQDPKWFDSNSEIGWLRISDVTSQNGRIHSLEQKISKLGQEKTRVLTEPHLLLSIAATVGKPVVNYVKTGVHDGFLIFMNPKFDREFMFQWLEMFREKWNRYGQPGSQVNLNSDIVKNQKILIPSMEEQQAIGTYFSNLDNLISAHQEKISQLETLKKKLLQDMFI
;
A
#
# COMPACT_ATOMS: atom_id res chain seq x y z
N MET A 1 30.40 27.71 -6.73
CA MET A 1 29.79 26.43 -7.11
C MET A 1 30.49 25.35 -6.33
N LYS A 2 29.79 24.64 -5.40
CA LYS A 2 30.35 23.45 -4.75
C LYS A 2 30.58 22.43 -5.86
N THR A 3 31.79 21.87 -5.92
CA THR A 3 32.17 20.78 -6.81
C THR A 3 31.14 19.66 -6.63
N GLN A 4 30.31 19.46 -7.64
CA GLN A 4 29.34 18.37 -7.66
C GLN A 4 30.12 17.06 -7.56
N ASN A 5 29.83 16.25 -6.57
CA ASN A 5 30.41 14.93 -6.43
C ASN A 5 30.10 14.16 -7.72
N LYS A 6 31.13 13.73 -8.46
CA LYS A 6 30.98 13.01 -9.73
C LYS A 6 31.02 11.50 -9.55
N GLU A 7 30.85 11.03 -8.31
CA GLU A 7 30.71 9.62 -7.95
C GLU A 7 29.47 9.44 -7.10
N PRO A 8 28.66 8.38 -7.37
CA PRO A 8 27.51 8.05 -6.52
C PRO A 8 27.96 7.49 -5.16
N ASN A 9 27.13 7.64 -4.15
CA ASN A 9 27.39 7.10 -2.80
C ASN A 9 27.40 5.57 -2.77
N ILE A 10 26.55 4.94 -3.59
CA ILE A 10 26.50 3.48 -3.78
C ILE A 10 26.81 3.18 -5.24
N ARG A 11 27.76 2.26 -5.46
CA ARG A 11 28.22 1.85 -6.78
C ARG A 11 28.61 0.38 -6.79
N PHE A 12 28.43 -0.29 -7.91
CA PHE A 12 28.94 -1.63 -8.09
C PHE A 12 30.47 -1.62 -8.08
N SER A 13 31.09 -2.53 -7.33
CA SER A 13 32.54 -2.55 -7.06
C SER A 13 33.43 -2.70 -8.32
N GLN A 14 32.88 -3.24 -9.40
CA GLN A 14 33.56 -3.41 -10.68
C GLN A 14 33.74 -2.10 -11.46
N PHE A 15 32.97 -1.05 -11.15
CA PHE A 15 33.05 0.24 -11.83
C PHE A 15 33.82 1.25 -10.99
N LYS A 16 34.71 1.99 -11.64
CA LYS A 16 35.59 2.97 -10.99
C LYS A 16 35.69 4.23 -11.84
N GLY A 17 36.18 5.31 -11.25
CA GLY A 17 36.40 6.59 -11.89
C GLY A 17 35.17 7.51 -11.91
N LEU A 18 35.38 8.77 -12.23
CA LEU A 18 34.34 9.78 -12.20
C LEU A 18 33.36 9.63 -13.36
N TRP A 19 32.08 9.84 -13.10
CA TRP A 19 31.08 9.93 -14.16
C TRP A 19 31.27 11.19 -14.99
N LYS A 20 31.11 11.07 -16.29
CA LYS A 20 30.96 12.26 -17.16
C LYS A 20 29.57 12.85 -16.94
N VAL A 21 29.46 14.15 -17.21
CA VAL A 21 28.15 14.83 -17.26
C VAL A 21 28.03 15.41 -18.68
N VAL A 22 26.94 15.08 -19.35
CA VAL A 22 26.66 15.50 -20.72
C VAL A 22 25.35 16.31 -20.76
N LYS A 23 25.16 17.13 -21.78
CA LYS A 23 23.89 17.82 -21.98
C LYS A 23 22.85 16.87 -22.55
N LEU A 24 21.59 17.02 -22.15
CA LEU A 24 20.49 16.22 -22.69
C LEU A 24 20.44 16.26 -24.23
N ASP A 25 20.72 17.41 -24.86
CA ASP A 25 20.71 17.55 -26.31
C ASP A 25 21.78 16.69 -27.02
N SER A 26 22.88 16.34 -26.35
CA SER A 26 23.93 15.48 -26.92
C SER A 26 23.50 14.01 -27.05
N ILE A 27 22.57 13.59 -26.22
CA ILE A 27 22.08 12.20 -26.13
C ILE A 27 20.61 12.03 -26.52
N SER A 28 19.96 13.10 -26.98
CA SER A 28 18.56 13.07 -27.35
C SER A 28 18.21 13.98 -28.51
N GLN A 29 17.06 13.70 -29.11
CA GLN A 29 16.48 14.53 -30.16
C GLN A 29 15.00 14.74 -29.91
N LYS A 30 14.52 16.00 -30.01
CA LYS A 30 13.09 16.31 -29.92
C LYS A 30 12.31 15.61 -31.03
N VAL A 31 11.26 14.88 -30.66
CA VAL A 31 10.34 14.26 -31.60
C VAL A 31 9.47 15.35 -32.23
N LYS A 32 9.48 15.40 -33.59
CA LYS A 32 8.70 16.36 -34.39
C LYS A 32 7.57 15.69 -35.16
N SER A 33 7.57 14.36 -35.22
CA SER A 33 6.58 13.58 -35.98
C SER A 33 5.18 13.80 -35.42
N LYS A 34 4.26 14.23 -36.27
CA LYS A 34 2.85 14.48 -35.98
C LYS A 34 1.98 13.34 -36.55
N ASN A 35 0.83 13.12 -35.97
CA ASN A 35 -0.17 12.13 -36.41
C ASN A 35 -1.03 12.68 -37.58
N ILE A 36 -0.41 13.21 -38.59
CA ILE A 36 -1.06 14.01 -39.67
C ILE A 36 -2.26 13.28 -40.29
N ASN A 37 -2.15 11.98 -40.52
CA ASN A 37 -3.19 11.16 -41.14
C ASN A 37 -4.09 10.44 -40.12
N ASN A 38 -4.03 10.81 -38.85
CA ASN A 38 -4.74 10.13 -37.74
C ASN A 38 -4.52 8.60 -37.72
N THR A 39 -3.31 8.15 -38.09
CA THR A 39 -2.93 6.73 -38.17
C THR A 39 -2.97 6.05 -36.79
N PHE A 40 -2.71 6.80 -35.75
CA PHE A 40 -2.67 6.31 -34.36
C PHE A 40 -3.83 6.93 -33.57
N GLU A 41 -4.65 6.07 -32.96
CA GLU A 41 -5.81 6.44 -32.15
C GLU A 41 -5.56 6.29 -30.63
N ASN A 42 -4.51 5.54 -30.25
CA ASN A 42 -4.17 5.35 -28.86
C ASN A 42 -3.59 6.64 -28.23
N VAL A 43 -4.45 7.38 -27.54
CA VAL A 43 -4.04 8.60 -26.85
C VAL A 43 -3.41 8.23 -25.52
N LEU A 44 -2.18 8.71 -25.31
CA LEU A 44 -1.39 8.48 -24.11
C LEU A 44 -1.42 9.70 -23.18
N THR A 45 -1.24 9.46 -21.90
CA THR A 45 -0.97 10.48 -20.88
C THR A 45 0.30 10.14 -20.10
N ASN A 46 0.96 11.17 -19.55
CA ASN A 46 2.13 11.00 -18.69
C ASN A 46 1.72 11.32 -17.25
N SER A 47 1.53 10.29 -16.44
CA SER A 47 1.25 10.37 -15.01
C SER A 47 2.54 10.35 -14.20
N ALA A 48 2.62 11.18 -13.16
CA ALA A 48 3.73 11.14 -12.20
C ALA A 48 3.82 9.80 -11.45
N GLU A 49 2.71 9.12 -11.28
CA GLU A 49 2.59 7.87 -10.51
C GLU A 49 2.66 6.63 -11.38
N PHE A 50 1.89 6.61 -12.48
CA PHE A 50 1.72 5.44 -13.34
C PHE A 50 2.60 5.46 -14.58
N GLY A 51 3.39 6.54 -14.79
CA GLY A 51 4.18 6.67 -16.00
C GLY A 51 3.34 6.99 -17.23
N ILE A 52 3.77 6.50 -18.40
CA ILE A 52 3.02 6.65 -19.64
C ILE A 52 2.02 5.51 -19.77
N ILE A 53 0.74 5.86 -19.82
CA ILE A 53 -0.39 4.93 -19.92
C ILE A 53 -1.42 5.44 -20.92
N PRO A 54 -2.30 4.57 -21.45
CA PRO A 54 -3.46 4.99 -22.23
C PRO A 54 -4.31 5.99 -21.45
N GLN A 55 -4.74 7.06 -22.09
CA GLN A 55 -5.53 8.10 -21.44
C GLN A 55 -6.87 7.58 -20.88
N ARG A 56 -7.46 6.58 -21.53
CA ARG A 56 -8.71 5.91 -21.10
C ARG A 56 -8.56 5.14 -19.79
N ASP A 57 -7.35 4.64 -19.50
CA ASP A 57 -7.08 3.92 -18.25
C ASP A 57 -6.89 4.87 -17.06
N PHE A 58 -6.73 6.17 -17.32
CA PHE A 58 -6.49 7.18 -16.31
C PHE A 58 -7.71 8.08 -16.02
N PHE A 59 -8.58 8.28 -17.03
CA PHE A 59 -9.74 9.16 -16.94
C PHE A 59 -11.01 8.42 -17.35
N ASP A 60 -12.07 8.53 -16.56
CA ASP A 60 -13.38 7.92 -16.82
C ASP A 60 -14.07 8.45 -18.08
N LYS A 61 -13.52 9.48 -18.72
CA LYS A 61 -14.08 10.13 -19.93
C LYS A 61 -12.99 10.36 -20.96
N ASP A 62 -13.33 10.22 -22.24
CA ASP A 62 -12.47 10.63 -23.35
C ASP A 62 -12.24 12.17 -23.30
N ILE A 63 -11.05 12.57 -22.87
CA ILE A 63 -10.67 14.01 -22.82
C ILE A 63 -10.21 14.49 -24.20
N ALA A 64 -9.61 13.62 -25.01
CA ALA A 64 -9.15 13.94 -26.34
C ALA A 64 -10.29 13.83 -27.36
N ASN A 65 -10.53 14.89 -28.12
CA ASN A 65 -11.40 14.82 -29.29
C ASN A 65 -10.68 14.05 -30.40
N LEU A 66 -11.15 12.86 -30.70
CA LEU A 66 -10.58 11.99 -31.76
C LEU A 66 -10.47 12.68 -33.13
N LYS A 67 -11.32 13.69 -33.41
CA LYS A 67 -11.26 14.49 -34.65
C LYS A 67 -10.07 15.47 -34.72
N SER A 68 -9.33 15.68 -33.63
CA SER A 68 -8.23 16.64 -33.53
C SER A 68 -6.87 16.04 -33.20
N LEU A 69 -6.67 14.73 -33.45
CA LEU A 69 -5.40 14.05 -33.13
C LEU A 69 -4.27 14.33 -34.13
N SER A 70 -4.54 14.93 -35.29
CA SER A 70 -3.55 15.20 -36.32
C SER A 70 -2.39 16.12 -35.87
N GLY A 71 -2.65 16.97 -34.88
CA GLY A 71 -1.65 17.82 -34.24
C GLY A 71 -0.81 17.16 -33.15
N TYR A 72 -1.16 15.94 -32.71
CA TYR A 72 -0.50 15.24 -31.62
C TYR A 72 0.85 14.67 -32.05
N TYR A 73 1.80 14.54 -31.12
CA TYR A 73 3.07 13.89 -31.36
C TYR A 73 2.91 12.37 -31.36
N VAL A 74 3.60 11.69 -32.30
CA VAL A 74 3.70 10.23 -32.33
C VAL A 74 4.80 9.81 -31.34
N VAL A 75 4.42 9.04 -30.34
CA VAL A 75 5.29 8.55 -29.25
C VAL A 75 5.52 7.05 -29.44
N GLN A 76 6.75 6.69 -29.77
CA GLN A 76 7.15 5.29 -29.96
C GLN A 76 7.59 4.66 -28.61
N PRO A 77 7.67 3.32 -28.53
CA PRO A 77 8.35 2.66 -27.39
C PRO A 77 9.74 3.26 -27.16
N ASN A 78 10.09 3.46 -25.88
CA ASN A 78 11.32 4.08 -25.39
C ASN A 78 11.47 5.59 -25.65
N ASP A 79 10.51 6.27 -26.27
CA ASP A 79 10.49 7.74 -26.28
C ASP A 79 10.20 8.30 -24.88
N PHE A 80 10.87 9.38 -24.52
CA PHE A 80 10.65 10.09 -23.28
C PHE A 80 9.67 11.24 -23.47
N VAL A 81 8.88 11.49 -22.44
CA VAL A 81 7.90 12.58 -22.42
C VAL A 81 8.02 13.38 -21.14
N TYR A 82 8.25 14.68 -21.27
CA TYR A 82 8.12 15.62 -20.18
C TYR A 82 6.72 16.23 -20.17
N ASN A 83 6.04 16.11 -19.04
CA ASN A 83 4.75 16.76 -18.78
C ASN A 83 4.97 17.96 -17.88
N PRO A 84 4.70 19.21 -18.33
CA PRO A 84 4.92 20.39 -17.51
C PRO A 84 3.96 20.51 -16.32
N ARG A 85 2.91 19.68 -16.23
CA ARG A 85 1.94 19.74 -15.14
C ARG A 85 2.57 19.29 -13.82
N ILE A 86 2.50 20.18 -12.82
CA ILE A 86 3.05 19.92 -11.48
C ILE A 86 2.04 19.25 -10.56
N SER A 87 2.56 18.51 -9.60
CA SER A 87 1.81 17.87 -8.52
C SER A 87 2.71 17.68 -7.30
N ASN A 88 2.13 17.26 -6.17
CA ASN A 88 2.93 16.93 -4.98
C ASN A 88 4.00 15.85 -5.24
N LYS A 89 3.71 14.91 -6.16
CA LYS A 89 4.66 13.84 -6.56
C LYS A 89 5.64 14.27 -7.65
N ALA A 90 5.36 15.35 -8.39
CA ALA A 90 6.19 15.88 -9.46
C ALA A 90 6.22 17.42 -9.43
N PRO A 91 7.00 18.02 -8.53
CA PRO A 91 7.00 19.48 -8.30
C PRO A 91 7.55 20.31 -9.46
N VAL A 92 8.22 19.71 -10.43
CA VAL A 92 8.69 20.34 -11.67
C VAL A 92 8.12 19.68 -12.93
N GLY A 93 7.06 18.85 -12.76
CA GLY A 93 6.50 17.98 -13.79
C GLY A 93 7.28 16.67 -13.95
N PRO A 94 6.64 15.55 -14.34
CA PRO A 94 7.31 14.26 -14.52
C PRO A 94 7.96 14.14 -15.90
N ILE A 95 9.10 13.44 -15.97
CA ILE A 95 9.69 12.89 -17.20
C ILE A 95 9.59 11.39 -17.12
N LYS A 96 8.92 10.75 -18.09
CA LYS A 96 8.75 9.28 -18.13
C LYS A 96 9.04 8.75 -19.53
N ALA A 97 9.52 7.50 -19.61
CA ALA A 97 9.70 6.79 -20.87
C ALA A 97 8.44 5.98 -21.22
N ASN A 98 8.17 5.85 -22.51
CA ASN A 98 7.12 4.96 -23.00
C ASN A 98 7.60 3.50 -22.96
N PHE A 99 7.29 2.79 -21.91
CA PHE A 99 7.57 1.35 -21.77
C PHE A 99 6.42 0.45 -22.25
N LEU A 100 5.38 1.04 -22.87
CA LEU A 100 4.37 0.26 -23.57
C LEU A 100 4.96 -0.35 -24.84
N ASN A 101 4.56 -1.57 -25.18
CA ASN A 101 4.96 -2.25 -26.42
C ASN A 101 4.22 -1.72 -27.66
N SER A 102 3.65 -0.50 -27.57
CA SER A 102 2.85 0.10 -28.62
C SER A 102 3.15 1.57 -28.82
N THR A 103 3.00 2.03 -30.05
CA THR A 103 3.02 3.44 -30.40
C THR A 103 1.69 4.09 -30.06
N GLY A 104 1.72 5.30 -29.56
CA GLY A 104 0.53 6.11 -29.30
C GLY A 104 0.76 7.57 -29.65
N VAL A 105 -0.20 8.42 -29.32
CA VAL A 105 -0.13 9.86 -29.57
C VAL A 105 -0.29 10.66 -28.29
N MET A 106 0.39 11.79 -28.23
CA MET A 106 0.38 12.65 -27.06
C MET A 106 0.20 14.12 -27.41
N SER A 107 -0.52 14.84 -26.55
CA SER A 107 -0.81 16.26 -26.73
C SER A 107 0.45 17.09 -27.01
N PRO A 108 0.38 18.10 -27.90
CA PRO A 108 1.49 19.00 -28.17
C PRO A 108 1.92 19.87 -26.98
N LEU A 109 1.20 19.81 -25.88
CA LEU A 109 1.59 20.43 -24.60
C LEU A 109 2.79 19.75 -23.94
N TYR A 110 3.08 18.50 -24.31
CA TYR A 110 4.19 17.73 -23.78
C TYR A 110 5.45 17.92 -24.64
N TYR A 111 6.61 17.79 -24.00
CA TYR A 111 7.88 17.74 -24.70
C TYR A 111 8.29 16.28 -24.88
N VAL A 112 8.26 15.79 -26.12
CA VAL A 112 8.62 14.41 -26.48
C VAL A 112 10.03 14.40 -27.06
N PHE A 113 10.87 13.47 -26.56
CA PHE A 113 12.24 13.31 -27.08
C PHE A 113 12.64 11.84 -27.13
N ARG A 114 13.47 11.51 -28.12
CA ARG A 114 14.05 10.18 -28.32
C ARG A 114 15.52 10.23 -27.98
N THR A 115 16.01 9.21 -27.29
CA THR A 115 17.40 9.12 -26.85
C THR A 115 18.25 8.27 -27.78
N ARG A 116 19.56 8.47 -27.72
CA ARG A 116 20.60 7.72 -28.42
C ARG A 116 21.82 7.60 -27.49
N ASP A 117 22.57 6.52 -27.64
CA ASP A 117 23.84 6.29 -26.95
C ASP A 117 23.76 6.29 -25.41
N ILE A 118 22.55 6.09 -24.87
CA ILE A 118 22.29 5.96 -23.44
C ILE A 118 21.30 4.83 -23.18
N ASP A 119 21.48 4.11 -22.08
CA ASP A 119 20.53 3.09 -21.65
C ASP A 119 19.21 3.74 -21.19
N VAL A 120 18.10 3.31 -21.78
CA VAL A 120 16.77 3.92 -21.56
C VAL A 120 16.30 3.71 -20.12
N PHE A 121 16.53 2.53 -19.54
CA PHE A 121 16.14 2.25 -18.16
C PHE A 121 16.97 3.05 -17.16
N PHE A 122 18.27 3.17 -17.38
CA PHE A 122 19.13 4.03 -16.57
C PHE A 122 18.63 5.48 -16.57
N LEU A 123 18.38 6.04 -17.75
CA LEU A 123 17.92 7.43 -17.87
C LEU A 123 16.51 7.61 -17.26
N ALA A 124 15.62 6.64 -17.43
CA ALA A 124 14.30 6.68 -16.81
C ALA A 124 14.43 6.70 -15.27
N LYS A 125 15.36 5.94 -14.70
CA LYS A 125 15.61 5.93 -13.24
C LYS A 125 16.30 7.20 -12.75
N TYR A 126 17.17 7.80 -13.54
CA TYR A 126 17.66 9.14 -13.23
C TYR A 126 16.51 10.15 -13.12
N PHE A 127 15.53 10.10 -14.03
CA PHE A 127 14.35 10.97 -13.99
C PHE A 127 13.33 10.58 -12.89
N ASP A 128 13.39 9.37 -12.32
CA ASP A 128 12.67 9.01 -11.10
C ASP A 128 13.32 9.60 -9.83
N SER A 129 14.58 10.03 -9.90
CA SER A 129 15.28 10.72 -8.81
C SER A 129 14.93 12.22 -8.77
N SER A 130 15.41 12.92 -7.75
CA SER A 130 15.21 14.38 -7.64
C SER A 130 16.41 15.23 -8.08
N TYR A 131 17.49 14.62 -8.56
CA TYR A 131 18.73 15.35 -8.92
C TYR A 131 18.53 16.39 -10.02
N TRP A 132 17.82 16.05 -11.08
CA TRP A 132 17.50 16.95 -12.19
C TRP A 132 16.53 18.09 -11.81
N HIS A 133 15.80 17.97 -10.69
CA HIS A 133 14.90 19.03 -10.22
C HIS A 133 15.64 20.32 -9.88
N ILE A 134 16.91 20.22 -9.45
CA ILE A 134 17.75 21.38 -9.14
C ILE A 134 17.94 22.24 -10.39
N PHE A 135 18.29 21.58 -11.52
CA PHE A 135 18.43 22.26 -12.78
C PHE A 135 17.12 22.93 -13.22
N MET A 136 16.00 22.21 -13.13
CA MET A 136 14.70 22.74 -13.48
C MET A 136 14.36 24.00 -12.69
N LYS A 137 14.47 23.94 -11.35
CA LYS A 137 14.16 25.06 -10.45
C LYS A 137 15.04 26.28 -10.65
N LEU A 138 16.28 26.10 -11.09
CA LEU A 138 17.21 27.21 -11.38
C LEU A 138 16.93 27.87 -12.73
N ASN A 139 16.27 27.20 -13.67
CA ASN A 139 16.15 27.61 -15.05
C ASN A 139 14.71 27.77 -15.55
N GLY A 140 13.74 27.50 -14.71
CA GLY A 140 12.32 27.61 -14.99
C GLY A 140 11.54 28.14 -13.79
N ASP A 141 10.27 28.39 -13.98
CA ASP A 141 9.35 28.86 -12.94
C ASP A 141 7.96 28.21 -13.07
N THR A 142 7.08 28.48 -12.12
CA THR A 142 5.71 27.99 -12.11
C THR A 142 4.76 28.81 -12.98
N GLY A 143 5.25 29.85 -13.64
CA GLY A 143 4.45 30.70 -14.52
C GLY A 143 3.20 31.33 -13.87
N ALA A 144 2.41 32.08 -14.64
CA ALA A 144 1.18 32.72 -14.16
C ALA A 144 0.06 31.70 -13.82
N ARG A 145 0.13 30.48 -14.35
CA ARG A 145 -0.73 29.35 -13.99
C ARG A 145 0.04 28.42 -13.06
N SER A 146 -0.32 28.43 -11.79
CA SER A 146 0.36 27.65 -10.72
C SER A 146 0.32 26.14 -10.90
N ASP A 147 -0.37 25.61 -11.93
CA ASP A 147 -0.48 24.17 -12.21
C ASP A 147 0.56 23.63 -13.20
N ARG A 148 1.43 24.51 -13.77
CA ARG A 148 2.43 24.12 -14.77
C ARG A 148 3.78 24.76 -14.52
N PHE A 149 4.82 23.97 -14.78
CA PHE A 149 6.19 24.42 -14.76
C PHE A 149 6.61 24.91 -16.16
N ALA A 150 7.09 26.15 -16.26
CA ALA A 150 7.51 26.76 -17.50
C ALA A 150 9.03 26.70 -17.64
N ILE A 151 9.50 26.07 -18.71
CA ILE A 151 10.92 26.06 -19.13
C ILE A 151 11.00 26.13 -20.65
N LYS A 152 11.92 26.93 -21.18
CA LYS A 152 12.13 27.01 -22.62
C LYS A 152 12.79 25.73 -23.14
N ASP A 153 12.36 25.23 -24.31
CA ASP A 153 12.94 24.04 -24.97
C ASP A 153 14.47 24.13 -25.10
N SER A 154 14.99 25.30 -25.47
CA SER A 154 16.43 25.52 -25.60
C SER A 154 17.19 25.37 -24.30
N VAL A 155 16.56 25.73 -23.18
CA VAL A 155 17.13 25.58 -21.84
C VAL A 155 16.95 24.14 -21.33
N PHE A 156 15.80 23.51 -21.57
CA PHE A 156 15.56 22.12 -21.19
C PHE A 156 16.61 21.17 -21.77
N LYS A 157 17.03 21.38 -22.99
CA LYS A 157 18.09 20.62 -23.69
C LYS A 157 19.48 20.72 -23.04
N GLU A 158 19.76 21.81 -22.32
CA GLU A 158 21.01 22.01 -21.59
C GLU A 158 21.10 21.24 -20.28
N MET A 159 20.03 20.52 -19.92
CA MET A 159 19.97 19.75 -18.64
C MET A 159 21.18 18.82 -18.53
N PRO A 160 21.94 18.88 -17.43
CA PRO A 160 23.07 18.01 -17.18
C PRO A 160 22.60 16.60 -16.85
N ILE A 161 23.08 15.62 -17.59
CA ILE A 161 22.77 14.20 -17.39
C ILE A 161 24.05 13.47 -16.97
N PRO A 162 24.07 12.73 -15.84
CA PRO A 162 25.18 11.86 -15.48
C PRO A 162 25.34 10.76 -16.53
N PHE A 163 26.58 10.52 -16.95
CA PHE A 163 26.88 9.66 -18.08
C PHE A 163 28.04 8.72 -17.75
N PRO A 164 27.81 7.65 -16.98
CA PRO A 164 28.78 6.58 -16.77
C PRO A 164 29.01 5.76 -18.04
N SER A 165 29.87 4.75 -17.99
CA SER A 165 30.05 3.81 -19.10
C SER A 165 28.71 3.11 -19.43
N TYR A 166 28.49 2.76 -20.68
CA TYR A 166 27.24 2.07 -21.09
C TYR A 166 27.04 0.77 -20.32
N SER A 167 28.11 0.01 -20.03
CA SER A 167 28.02 -1.19 -19.20
C SER A 167 27.50 -0.90 -17.78
N GLU A 168 27.93 0.20 -17.18
CA GLU A 168 27.45 0.61 -15.86
C GLU A 168 26.00 1.09 -15.90
N GLN A 169 25.62 1.86 -16.93
CA GLN A 169 24.24 2.27 -17.17
C GLN A 169 23.32 1.05 -17.26
N SER A 170 23.71 0.04 -18.04
CA SER A 170 22.94 -1.18 -18.25
C SER A 170 22.77 -1.98 -16.98
N VAL A 171 23.81 -2.09 -16.15
CA VAL A 171 23.73 -2.82 -14.85
C VAL A 171 22.83 -2.06 -13.88
N ILE A 172 22.93 -0.72 -13.81
CA ILE A 172 22.05 0.09 -12.95
C ILE A 172 20.59 0.00 -13.45
N GLY A 173 20.36 0.16 -14.75
CA GLY A 173 19.04 0.04 -15.36
C GLY A 173 18.41 -1.32 -15.09
N SER A 174 19.17 -2.40 -15.23
CA SER A 174 18.71 -3.77 -14.97
C SER A 174 18.39 -4.02 -13.49
N LEU A 175 19.18 -3.48 -12.56
CA LEU A 175 18.88 -3.56 -11.12
C LEU A 175 17.50 -2.97 -10.80
N PHE A 176 17.25 -1.74 -11.25
CA PHE A 176 15.98 -1.08 -10.99
C PHE A 176 14.80 -1.75 -11.71
N ARG A 177 15.00 -2.26 -12.91
CA ARG A 177 13.99 -3.04 -13.62
C ARG A 177 13.61 -4.29 -12.82
N THR A 178 14.59 -5.05 -12.35
CA THR A 178 14.36 -6.23 -11.51
C THR A 178 13.60 -5.87 -10.22
N LEU A 179 13.95 -4.74 -9.59
CA LEU A 179 13.22 -4.26 -8.41
C LEU A 179 11.77 -3.88 -8.73
N ASP A 180 11.53 -3.25 -9.87
CA ASP A 180 10.17 -2.88 -10.29
C ASP A 180 9.31 -4.11 -10.62
N ASP A 181 9.87 -5.08 -11.35
CA ASP A 181 9.21 -6.35 -11.68
C ASP A 181 8.89 -7.14 -10.40
N LEU A 182 9.82 -7.17 -9.45
CA LEU A 182 9.61 -7.83 -8.16
C LEU A 182 8.52 -7.15 -7.33
N LEU A 183 8.53 -5.81 -7.26
CA LEU A 183 7.48 -5.04 -6.59
C LEU A 183 6.11 -5.28 -7.21
N ALA A 184 6.01 -5.30 -8.54
CA ALA A 184 4.76 -5.58 -9.25
C ALA A 184 4.26 -6.99 -8.88
N SER A 185 5.13 -8.01 -8.96
CA SER A 185 4.77 -9.39 -8.61
C SER A 185 4.28 -9.54 -7.16
N TYR A 186 4.94 -8.88 -6.20
CA TYR A 186 4.48 -8.92 -4.80
C TYR A 186 3.12 -8.22 -4.61
N LYS A 187 2.87 -7.10 -5.31
CA LYS A 187 1.59 -6.38 -5.25
C LYS A 187 0.45 -7.20 -5.86
N ASP A 188 0.70 -7.85 -7.00
CA ASP A 188 -0.28 -8.73 -7.65
C ASP A 188 -0.62 -9.94 -6.78
N ASN A 189 0.40 -10.59 -6.19
CA ASN A 189 0.19 -11.69 -5.27
C ASN A 189 -0.59 -11.25 -4.01
N LEU A 190 -0.28 -10.08 -3.46
CA LEU A 190 -1.02 -9.51 -2.34
C LEU A 190 -2.51 -9.32 -2.68
N ALA A 191 -2.81 -8.73 -3.83
CA ALA A 191 -4.18 -8.55 -4.30
C ALA A 191 -4.90 -9.91 -4.50
N ASN A 192 -4.21 -10.90 -5.05
CA ASN A 192 -4.75 -12.25 -5.23
C ASN A 192 -5.06 -12.93 -3.89
N TYR A 193 -4.17 -12.85 -2.90
CA TYR A 193 -4.43 -13.44 -1.58
C TYR A 193 -5.57 -12.72 -0.84
N GLN A 194 -5.67 -11.40 -0.95
CA GLN A 194 -6.79 -10.64 -0.38
C GLN A 194 -8.12 -11.02 -1.03
N SER A 195 -8.15 -11.15 -2.35
CA SER A 195 -9.33 -11.60 -3.12
C SER A 195 -9.72 -13.03 -2.76
N LEU A 196 -8.73 -13.93 -2.66
CA LEU A 196 -8.95 -15.31 -2.23
C LEU A 196 -9.55 -15.35 -0.83
N LYS A 197 -8.98 -14.59 0.13
CA LYS A 197 -9.51 -14.52 1.50
C LYS A 197 -10.98 -14.08 1.51
N ALA A 198 -11.31 -13.00 0.80
CA ALA A 198 -12.68 -12.49 0.72
C ALA A 198 -13.64 -13.53 0.12
N THR A 199 -13.24 -14.21 -0.95
CA THR A 199 -14.02 -15.28 -1.59
C THR A 199 -14.24 -16.45 -0.64
N MET A 200 -13.19 -16.91 0.03
CA MET A 200 -13.30 -18.06 0.93
C MET A 200 -14.10 -17.73 2.19
N LEU A 201 -14.01 -16.51 2.73
CA LEU A 201 -14.90 -16.05 3.80
C LEU A 201 -16.38 -16.15 3.41
N SER A 202 -16.72 -15.79 2.16
CA SER A 202 -18.11 -15.87 1.69
C SER A 202 -18.59 -17.29 1.40
N LYS A 203 -17.68 -18.26 1.23
CA LYS A 203 -18.00 -19.64 0.84
C LYS A 203 -17.88 -20.66 1.98
N LEU A 204 -16.94 -20.47 2.90
CA LEU A 204 -16.69 -21.35 4.05
C LEU A 204 -17.58 -21.04 5.27
N PHE A 205 -18.35 -19.94 5.21
CA PHE A 205 -19.36 -19.63 6.23
C PHE A 205 -20.75 -19.65 5.61
N PRO A 206 -21.76 -20.24 6.31
CA PRO A 206 -23.13 -20.28 5.80
C PRO A 206 -23.70 -18.87 5.55
N LYS A 207 -24.44 -18.72 4.47
CA LYS A 207 -25.18 -17.49 4.15
C LYS A 207 -26.40 -17.35 5.05
N ALA A 208 -26.94 -16.15 5.16
CA ALA A 208 -28.15 -15.89 5.94
C ALA A 208 -29.28 -16.84 5.54
N GLY A 209 -29.85 -17.53 6.52
CA GLY A 209 -30.93 -18.52 6.34
C GLY A 209 -30.46 -19.92 5.88
N GLN A 210 -29.18 -20.16 5.80
CA GLN A 210 -28.60 -21.47 5.52
C GLN A 210 -27.84 -22.00 6.73
N THR A 211 -27.82 -23.31 6.93
CA THR A 211 -27.07 -24.01 7.99
C THR A 211 -25.82 -24.71 7.45
N VAL A 212 -25.68 -24.77 6.12
CA VAL A 212 -24.56 -25.40 5.42
C VAL A 212 -23.79 -24.34 4.65
N PRO A 213 -22.44 -24.29 4.72
CA PRO A 213 -21.63 -23.41 3.88
C PRO A 213 -21.69 -23.85 2.40
N GLU A 214 -21.33 -22.94 1.47
CA GLU A 214 -21.24 -23.29 0.04
C GLU A 214 -20.13 -24.31 -0.24
N ILE A 215 -19.06 -24.28 0.55
CA ILE A 215 -17.92 -25.19 0.48
C ILE A 215 -17.54 -25.61 1.90
N HIS A 216 -17.38 -26.91 2.15
CA HIS A 216 -16.62 -27.43 3.28
C HIS A 216 -15.15 -27.62 2.89
N LEU A 217 -14.25 -27.53 3.85
CA LEU A 217 -12.89 -28.02 3.64
C LEU A 217 -12.92 -29.57 3.55
N ASP A 218 -11.91 -30.15 2.89
CA ASP A 218 -11.82 -31.59 2.65
C ASP A 218 -12.19 -32.43 3.90
N ARG A 219 -13.06 -33.44 3.70
CA ARG A 219 -13.56 -34.39 4.72
C ARG A 219 -14.56 -33.86 5.77
N PHE A 220 -14.99 -32.62 5.67
CA PHE A 220 -16.09 -32.10 6.48
C PHE A 220 -17.37 -32.01 5.66
N GLU A 221 -18.50 -32.27 6.30
CA GLU A 221 -19.84 -32.23 5.68
C GLU A 221 -20.91 -32.01 6.75
N GLY A 222 -22.12 -31.67 6.33
CA GLY A 222 -23.27 -31.57 7.21
C GLY A 222 -23.63 -30.15 7.61
N GLU A 223 -24.63 -30.03 8.45
CA GLU A 223 -25.16 -28.77 8.93
C GLU A 223 -24.39 -28.26 10.15
N TRP A 224 -24.24 -26.95 10.23
CA TRP A 224 -23.66 -26.27 11.38
C TRP A 224 -24.78 -26.00 12.42
N GLU A 225 -24.43 -26.10 13.69
CA GLU A 225 -25.34 -25.86 14.81
C GLU A 225 -25.46 -24.35 15.10
N GLU A 226 -26.69 -23.84 15.28
CA GLU A 226 -26.91 -22.47 15.71
C GLU A 226 -26.78 -22.35 17.23
N LYS A 227 -25.92 -21.46 17.71
CA LYS A 227 -25.72 -21.13 19.12
C LYS A 227 -25.69 -19.63 19.34
N CYS A 228 -26.02 -19.20 20.57
CA CYS A 228 -25.70 -17.85 21.00
C CYS A 228 -24.24 -17.76 21.43
N ILE A 229 -23.55 -16.65 21.17
CA ILE A 229 -22.15 -16.49 21.60
C ILE A 229 -21.97 -16.68 23.09
N GLY A 230 -22.97 -16.26 23.91
CA GLY A 230 -22.94 -16.44 25.34
C GLY A 230 -23.04 -17.89 25.83
N GLU A 231 -23.43 -18.87 24.98
CA GLU A 231 -23.41 -20.29 25.27
C GLU A 231 -22.03 -20.93 25.09
N ILE A 232 -21.20 -20.26 24.27
CA ILE A 232 -19.87 -20.77 23.86
C ILE A 232 -18.70 -19.95 24.42
N ALA A 233 -18.97 -18.84 25.13
CA ALA A 233 -17.95 -18.08 25.87
C ALA A 233 -18.59 -17.15 26.92
N ASP A 234 -17.85 -16.87 27.99
CA ASP A 234 -18.19 -15.83 28.94
C ASP A 234 -17.71 -14.48 28.40
N ILE A 235 -18.63 -13.54 28.14
CA ILE A 235 -18.29 -12.24 27.62
C ILE A 235 -18.16 -11.23 28.77
N VAL A 236 -16.94 -10.75 28.98
CA VAL A 236 -16.64 -9.78 30.05
C VAL A 236 -16.08 -8.51 29.47
N ARG A 237 -16.42 -7.36 30.08
CA ARG A 237 -15.88 -6.06 29.66
C ARG A 237 -14.52 -5.83 30.29
N GLY A 238 -13.59 -5.23 29.55
CA GLY A 238 -12.35 -4.69 30.09
C GLY A 238 -12.61 -3.60 31.14
N ALA A 239 -11.60 -3.14 31.82
CA ALA A 239 -11.72 -2.10 32.86
C ALA A 239 -10.56 -1.12 32.76
N SER A 240 -10.85 0.16 33.07
CA SER A 240 -9.85 1.24 33.03
C SER A 240 -9.71 1.91 34.39
N PRO A 241 -8.51 2.19 34.86
CA PRO A 241 -8.30 3.05 36.01
C PRO A 241 -8.83 4.47 35.73
N ARG A 242 -9.27 5.18 36.76
CA ARG A 242 -9.87 6.51 36.66
C ARG A 242 -9.18 7.52 37.58
N PRO A 243 -8.93 8.75 37.12
CA PRO A 243 -8.98 9.22 35.72
C PRO A 243 -7.82 8.61 34.91
N ILE A 244 -8.09 8.20 33.67
CA ILE A 244 -7.11 7.45 32.85
C ILE A 244 -5.85 8.26 32.50
N GLN A 245 -5.94 9.59 32.54
CA GLN A 245 -4.82 10.49 32.24
C GLN A 245 -3.79 10.59 33.35
N ASP A 246 -4.05 10.09 34.54
CA ASP A 246 -3.13 10.17 35.67
C ASP A 246 -1.88 9.29 35.39
N PRO A 247 -0.65 9.89 35.36
CA PRO A 247 0.58 9.17 35.03
C PRO A 247 0.89 8.00 35.96
N LYS A 248 0.36 7.95 37.19
CA LYS A 248 0.58 6.87 38.15
C LYS A 248 0.10 5.49 37.62
N TRP A 249 -0.80 5.47 36.64
CA TRP A 249 -1.30 4.25 36.03
C TRP A 249 -0.35 3.60 35.03
N PHE A 250 0.72 4.31 34.65
CA PHE A 250 1.66 3.86 33.63
C PHE A 250 3.08 3.76 34.15
N ASP A 251 3.82 2.74 33.65
CA ASP A 251 5.23 2.50 34.00
C ASP A 251 5.91 1.80 32.82
N SER A 252 6.88 2.49 32.21
CA SER A 252 7.63 1.97 31.05
C SER A 252 8.40 0.67 31.34
N ASN A 253 8.70 0.39 32.61
CA ASN A 253 9.41 -0.82 33.03
C ASN A 253 8.49 -2.01 33.30
N SER A 254 7.17 -1.80 33.26
CA SER A 254 6.20 -2.90 33.44
C SER A 254 6.29 -3.94 32.33
N GLU A 255 6.02 -5.20 32.65
CA GLU A 255 5.88 -6.27 31.65
C GLU A 255 4.50 -6.28 31.00
N ILE A 256 3.50 -5.61 31.58
CA ILE A 256 2.13 -5.63 31.09
C ILE A 256 1.88 -4.43 30.20
N GLY A 257 1.60 -4.68 28.92
CA GLY A 257 1.22 -3.65 27.97
C GLY A 257 -0.19 -3.12 28.21
N TRP A 258 -0.45 -1.87 27.85
CA TRP A 258 -1.77 -1.24 27.86
C TRP A 258 -2.31 -1.15 26.44
N LEU A 259 -3.36 -1.90 26.13
CA LEU A 259 -3.95 -1.97 24.80
C LEU A 259 -4.72 -0.68 24.47
N ARG A 260 -4.34 -0.02 23.37
CA ARG A 260 -5.01 1.19 22.84
C ARG A 260 -5.67 0.86 21.49
N ILE A 261 -6.63 1.67 21.08
CA ILE A 261 -7.27 1.55 19.76
C ILE A 261 -6.25 1.73 18.60
N SER A 262 -5.26 2.60 18.78
CA SER A 262 -4.17 2.78 17.80
C SER A 262 -3.39 1.49 17.56
N ASP A 263 -3.14 0.71 18.60
CA ASP A 263 -2.41 -0.56 18.51
C ASP A 263 -3.21 -1.60 17.70
N VAL A 264 -4.55 -1.60 17.84
CA VAL A 264 -5.45 -2.45 17.05
C VAL A 264 -5.37 -2.12 15.57
N THR A 265 -5.34 -0.83 15.22
CA THR A 265 -5.28 -0.38 13.83
C THR A 265 -3.93 -0.69 13.20
N SER A 266 -2.83 -0.38 13.90
CA SER A 266 -1.47 -0.54 13.38
C SER A 266 -1.05 -2.01 13.20
N GLN A 267 -1.61 -2.92 14.03
CA GLN A 267 -1.30 -4.35 14.02
C GLN A 267 -2.46 -5.21 13.49
N ASN A 268 -3.44 -4.58 12.84
CA ASN A 268 -4.60 -5.26 12.24
C ASN A 268 -5.31 -6.25 13.19
N GLY A 269 -5.41 -5.89 14.46
CA GLY A 269 -6.05 -6.72 15.49
C GLY A 269 -5.19 -7.89 16.02
N ARG A 270 -3.96 -8.04 15.57
CA ARG A 270 -3.03 -9.08 16.03
C ARG A 270 -1.90 -8.45 16.84
N ILE A 271 -2.08 -8.37 18.17
CA ILE A 271 -1.24 -7.54 19.05
C ILE A 271 0.00 -8.31 19.49
N HIS A 272 1.13 -8.02 18.88
CA HIS A 272 2.44 -8.61 19.19
C HIS A 272 3.34 -7.65 20.00
N SER A 273 3.00 -6.36 20.05
CA SER A 273 3.74 -5.39 20.84
C SER A 273 2.83 -4.26 21.34
N LEU A 274 3.13 -3.72 22.51
CA LEU A 274 2.43 -2.58 23.11
C LEU A 274 3.47 -1.60 23.66
N GLU A 275 3.47 -0.38 23.15
CA GLU A 275 4.41 0.68 23.58
C GLU A 275 4.07 1.18 24.98
N GLN A 276 2.79 1.47 25.22
CA GLN A 276 2.33 1.91 26.53
C GLN A 276 2.19 0.72 27.46
N LYS A 277 2.67 0.89 28.71
CA LYS A 277 2.64 -0.18 29.70
C LYS A 277 1.96 0.30 30.97
N ILE A 278 1.19 -0.60 31.61
CA ILE A 278 0.41 -0.27 32.81
C ILE A 278 1.22 -0.61 34.08
N SER A 279 1.21 0.31 35.05
CA SER A 279 1.90 0.15 36.33
C SER A 279 1.22 -0.96 37.19
N LYS A 280 1.91 -1.43 38.24
CA LYS A 280 1.30 -2.39 39.20
C LYS A 280 0.00 -1.86 39.79
N LEU A 281 -0.06 -0.57 40.14
CA LEU A 281 -1.27 0.07 40.66
C LEU A 281 -2.40 0.09 39.62
N GLY A 282 -2.05 0.34 38.35
CA GLY A 282 -3.00 0.32 37.23
C GLY A 282 -3.52 -1.10 36.94
N GLN A 283 -2.69 -2.13 37.10
CA GLN A 283 -3.08 -3.54 36.92
C GLN A 283 -4.19 -3.98 37.90
N GLU A 284 -4.22 -3.42 39.10
CA GLU A 284 -5.30 -3.67 40.09
C GLU A 284 -6.65 -3.11 39.64
N LYS A 285 -6.67 -2.16 38.71
CA LYS A 285 -7.87 -1.46 38.21
C LYS A 285 -8.26 -1.84 36.80
N THR A 286 -7.56 -2.79 36.21
CA THR A 286 -7.85 -3.30 34.84
C THR A 286 -7.94 -4.82 34.83
N ARG A 287 -8.35 -5.38 33.67
CA ARG A 287 -8.26 -6.82 33.45
C ARG A 287 -6.94 -7.12 32.75
N VAL A 288 -6.09 -7.90 33.41
CA VAL A 288 -4.80 -8.33 32.85
C VAL A 288 -4.96 -9.71 32.26
N LEU A 289 -4.55 -9.86 31.00
CA LEU A 289 -4.47 -11.12 30.29
C LEU A 289 -3.00 -11.53 30.16
N THR A 290 -2.66 -12.69 30.65
CA THR A 290 -1.30 -13.26 30.57
C THR A 290 -1.14 -14.23 29.41
N GLU A 291 -2.26 -14.76 28.92
CA GLU A 291 -2.36 -15.68 27.79
C GLU A 291 -3.11 -15.04 26.62
N PRO A 292 -2.94 -15.55 25.37
CA PRO A 292 -3.66 -15.05 24.23
C PRO A 292 -5.17 -15.29 24.32
N HIS A 293 -5.94 -14.21 24.26
CA HIS A 293 -7.41 -14.21 24.27
C HIS A 293 -7.94 -13.50 23.03
N LEU A 294 -9.15 -13.86 22.63
CA LEU A 294 -9.93 -13.12 21.65
C LEU A 294 -10.66 -11.98 22.36
N LEU A 295 -10.58 -10.79 21.79
CA LEU A 295 -11.27 -9.59 22.23
C LEU A 295 -12.09 -9.01 21.08
N LEU A 296 -13.07 -8.16 21.42
CA LEU A 296 -13.86 -7.40 20.46
C LEU A 296 -13.84 -5.92 20.84
N SER A 297 -13.40 -5.07 19.92
CA SER A 297 -13.45 -3.61 20.12
C SER A 297 -14.90 -3.12 20.09
N ILE A 298 -15.30 -2.35 21.11
CA ILE A 298 -16.63 -1.74 21.21
C ILE A 298 -16.58 -0.20 21.19
N ALA A 299 -15.38 0.36 21.00
CA ALA A 299 -15.15 1.80 20.92
C ALA A 299 -14.26 2.11 19.69
N ALA A 300 -14.50 3.23 19.02
CA ALA A 300 -13.82 3.72 17.81
C ALA A 300 -13.80 2.74 16.62
N THR A 301 -13.13 1.60 16.72
CA THR A 301 -13.10 0.54 15.70
C THR A 301 -14.13 -0.56 16.03
N VAL A 302 -15.39 -0.18 16.22
CA VAL A 302 -16.45 -1.09 16.69
C VAL A 302 -16.55 -2.36 15.85
N GLY A 303 -16.63 -3.50 16.52
CA GLY A 303 -16.75 -4.81 15.90
C GLY A 303 -15.44 -5.42 15.37
N LYS A 304 -14.29 -4.72 15.52
CA LYS A 304 -12.99 -5.27 15.15
C LYS A 304 -12.55 -6.34 16.16
N PRO A 305 -12.31 -7.59 15.75
CA PRO A 305 -11.72 -8.60 16.62
C PRO A 305 -10.23 -8.29 16.88
N VAL A 306 -9.77 -8.69 18.05
CA VAL A 306 -8.39 -8.48 18.49
C VAL A 306 -7.91 -9.73 19.21
N VAL A 307 -6.67 -10.15 18.94
CA VAL A 307 -5.98 -11.19 19.71
C VAL A 307 -4.71 -10.60 20.33
N ASN A 308 -4.57 -10.71 21.64
CA ASN A 308 -3.32 -10.36 22.31
C ASN A 308 -2.36 -11.57 22.31
N TYR A 309 -1.14 -11.36 21.82
CA TYR A 309 -0.05 -12.33 21.90
C TYR A 309 0.99 -11.97 22.96
N VAL A 310 0.79 -10.85 23.63
CA VAL A 310 1.62 -10.35 24.74
C VAL A 310 0.77 -10.11 25.96
N LYS A 311 1.38 -10.07 27.15
CA LYS A 311 0.70 -9.72 28.40
C LYS A 311 0.05 -8.35 28.29
N THR A 312 -1.26 -8.26 28.48
CA THR A 312 -2.07 -7.10 28.12
C THR A 312 -3.04 -6.69 29.21
N GLY A 313 -2.99 -5.44 29.63
CA GLY A 313 -4.09 -4.79 30.35
C GLY A 313 -5.14 -4.29 29.37
N VAL A 314 -6.40 -4.65 29.60
CA VAL A 314 -7.50 -4.40 28.68
C VAL A 314 -8.45 -3.34 29.24
N HIS A 315 -8.57 -2.21 28.53
CA HIS A 315 -9.48 -1.14 28.94
C HIS A 315 -10.95 -1.43 28.59
N ASP A 316 -11.85 -0.62 29.13
CA ASP A 316 -13.29 -0.75 29.02
C ASP A 316 -13.89 -0.54 27.62
N GLY A 317 -13.06 -0.24 26.62
CA GLY A 317 -13.42 -0.20 25.19
C GLY A 317 -13.39 -1.55 24.49
N PHE A 318 -13.13 -2.66 25.23
CA PHE A 318 -13.10 -4.02 24.69
C PHE A 318 -13.97 -4.98 25.49
N LEU A 319 -14.54 -5.97 24.79
CA LEU A 319 -15.07 -7.18 25.37
C LEU A 319 -14.03 -8.30 25.22
N ILE A 320 -13.98 -9.20 26.20
CA ILE A 320 -13.04 -10.32 26.28
C ILE A 320 -13.85 -11.60 26.26
N PHE A 321 -13.48 -12.55 25.40
CA PHE A 321 -14.08 -13.88 25.35
C PHE A 321 -13.30 -14.81 26.30
N MET A 322 -13.88 -15.06 27.47
CA MET A 322 -13.32 -15.94 28.48
C MET A 322 -13.91 -17.34 28.33
N ASN A 323 -13.15 -18.37 28.76
CA ASN A 323 -13.57 -19.78 28.76
C ASN A 323 -14.17 -20.22 27.40
N PRO A 324 -13.51 -19.94 26.26
CA PRO A 324 -14.10 -20.20 24.95
C PRO A 324 -14.24 -21.70 24.67
N LYS A 325 -15.40 -22.09 24.13
CA LYS A 325 -15.71 -23.44 23.61
C LYS A 325 -15.68 -23.43 22.07
N PHE A 326 -14.81 -22.66 21.49
CA PHE A 326 -14.60 -22.49 20.04
C PHE A 326 -13.12 -22.32 19.71
N ASP A 327 -12.76 -22.58 18.47
CA ASP A 327 -11.42 -22.23 17.97
C ASP A 327 -11.28 -20.71 17.85
N ARG A 328 -10.20 -20.16 18.40
CA ARG A 328 -9.96 -18.71 18.45
C ARG A 328 -9.81 -18.09 17.07
N GLU A 329 -9.10 -18.75 16.16
CA GLU A 329 -8.86 -18.21 14.82
C GLU A 329 -10.13 -18.30 13.97
N PHE A 330 -10.91 -19.36 14.07
CA PHE A 330 -12.24 -19.46 13.47
C PHE A 330 -13.14 -18.28 13.89
N MET A 331 -13.25 -18.06 15.21
CA MET A 331 -14.09 -16.98 15.74
C MET A 331 -13.55 -15.59 15.35
N PHE A 332 -12.25 -15.40 15.29
CA PHE A 332 -11.64 -14.16 14.78
C PHE A 332 -12.11 -13.85 13.36
N GLN A 333 -12.07 -14.85 12.46
CA GLN A 333 -12.49 -14.66 11.07
C GLN A 333 -14.00 -14.43 10.96
N TRP A 334 -14.79 -15.14 11.75
CA TRP A 334 -16.23 -14.91 11.80
C TRP A 334 -16.55 -13.48 12.25
N LEU A 335 -15.89 -12.97 13.28
CA LEU A 335 -16.08 -11.60 13.77
C LEU A 335 -15.64 -10.56 12.74
N GLU A 336 -14.55 -10.79 12.01
CA GLU A 336 -14.12 -9.91 10.89
C GLU A 336 -15.19 -9.86 9.79
N MET A 337 -15.70 -11.02 9.36
CA MET A 337 -16.76 -11.10 8.37
C MET A 337 -18.06 -10.44 8.87
N PHE A 338 -18.37 -10.59 10.15
CA PHE A 338 -19.59 -10.07 10.76
C PHE A 338 -19.53 -8.57 11.08
N ARG A 339 -18.36 -7.97 11.00
CA ARG A 339 -18.07 -6.61 11.49
C ARG A 339 -19.06 -5.55 11.04
N GLU A 340 -19.39 -5.50 9.77
CA GLU A 340 -20.32 -4.52 9.21
C GLU A 340 -21.76 -4.74 9.71
N LYS A 341 -22.10 -6.00 10.04
CA LYS A 341 -23.44 -6.34 10.54
C LYS A 341 -23.70 -5.82 11.95
N TRP A 342 -22.68 -5.45 12.72
CA TRP A 342 -22.85 -4.79 14.01
C TRP A 342 -23.52 -3.41 13.87
N ASN A 343 -23.43 -2.76 12.71
CA ASN A 343 -24.07 -1.46 12.46
C ASN A 343 -25.59 -1.47 12.65
N ARG A 344 -26.25 -2.62 12.53
CA ARG A 344 -27.69 -2.79 12.77
C ARG A 344 -28.12 -2.50 14.22
N TYR A 345 -27.17 -2.55 15.16
CA TYR A 345 -27.42 -2.23 16.57
C TYR A 345 -27.23 -0.74 16.89
N GLY A 346 -26.85 0.09 15.91
CA GLY A 346 -26.79 1.54 16.00
C GLY A 346 -28.04 2.21 15.42
N GLN A 347 -28.34 3.43 15.89
CA GLN A 347 -29.35 4.27 15.21
C GLN A 347 -28.69 4.94 13.99
N PRO A 348 -29.46 5.25 12.93
CA PRO A 348 -28.93 5.98 11.77
C PRO A 348 -28.25 7.27 12.21
N GLY A 349 -26.97 7.46 11.84
CA GLY A 349 -26.18 8.64 12.20
C GLY A 349 -25.60 8.65 13.61
N SER A 350 -25.80 7.59 14.42
CA SER A 350 -25.19 7.45 15.76
C SER A 350 -24.08 6.39 15.76
N GLN A 351 -23.14 6.56 16.68
CA GLN A 351 -22.11 5.55 16.91
C GLN A 351 -22.75 4.26 17.48
N VAL A 352 -22.39 3.10 16.91
CA VAL A 352 -22.84 1.79 17.43
C VAL A 352 -22.33 1.62 18.85
N ASN A 353 -23.23 1.31 19.78
CA ASN A 353 -22.88 1.06 21.17
C ASN A 353 -23.01 -0.44 21.47
N LEU A 354 -21.97 -1.20 21.12
CA LEU A 354 -21.89 -2.62 21.47
C LEU A 354 -21.68 -2.79 22.97
N ASN A 355 -22.41 -3.73 23.55
CA ASN A 355 -22.23 -4.14 24.94
C ASN A 355 -22.21 -5.67 25.04
N SER A 356 -21.92 -6.19 26.23
CA SER A 356 -21.81 -7.65 26.46
C SER A 356 -23.10 -8.39 26.16
N ASP A 357 -24.26 -7.81 26.41
CA ASP A 357 -25.55 -8.50 26.22
C ASP A 357 -25.89 -8.63 24.74
N ILE A 358 -25.63 -7.59 23.94
CA ILE A 358 -25.79 -7.66 22.48
C ILE A 358 -24.91 -8.77 21.91
N VAL A 359 -23.63 -8.84 22.34
CA VAL A 359 -22.70 -9.85 21.84
C VAL A 359 -23.06 -11.26 22.32
N LYS A 360 -23.45 -11.43 23.59
CA LYS A 360 -23.92 -12.72 24.13
C LYS A 360 -25.10 -13.28 23.36
N ASN A 361 -26.07 -12.43 23.02
CA ASN A 361 -27.30 -12.83 22.33
C ASN A 361 -27.15 -12.96 20.81
N GLN A 362 -25.97 -12.63 20.26
CA GLN A 362 -25.73 -12.80 18.83
C GLN A 362 -25.64 -14.28 18.50
N LYS A 363 -26.48 -14.71 17.56
CA LYS A 363 -26.47 -16.07 17.00
C LYS A 363 -25.32 -16.25 16.03
N ILE A 364 -24.69 -17.41 16.09
CA ILE A 364 -23.64 -17.87 15.20
C ILE A 364 -23.93 -19.33 14.82
N LEU A 365 -23.67 -19.67 13.58
CA LEU A 365 -23.56 -21.05 13.13
C LEU A 365 -22.14 -21.55 13.37
N ILE A 366 -22.01 -22.69 13.99
CA ILE A 366 -20.74 -23.25 14.43
C ILE A 366 -20.63 -24.74 14.06
N PRO A 367 -19.54 -25.15 13.36
CA PRO A 367 -19.29 -26.55 13.02
C PRO A 367 -18.61 -27.31 14.19
N SER A 368 -18.22 -28.56 13.94
CA SER A 368 -17.38 -29.33 14.86
C SER A 368 -16.07 -28.59 15.17
N MET A 369 -15.47 -28.88 16.32
CA MET A 369 -14.21 -28.25 16.72
C MET A 369 -13.08 -28.50 15.71
N GLU A 370 -13.05 -29.68 15.12
CA GLU A 370 -12.08 -30.07 14.11
C GLU A 370 -12.21 -29.21 12.83
N GLU A 371 -13.44 -28.95 12.38
CA GLU A 371 -13.70 -28.11 11.22
C GLU A 371 -13.38 -26.63 11.54
N GLN A 372 -13.71 -26.15 12.76
CA GLN A 372 -13.31 -24.82 13.21
C GLN A 372 -11.79 -24.63 13.15
N GLN A 373 -11.02 -25.60 13.67
CA GLN A 373 -9.56 -25.57 13.67
C GLN A 373 -9.00 -25.59 12.22
N ALA A 374 -9.59 -26.38 11.34
CA ALA A 374 -9.20 -26.43 9.95
C ALA A 374 -9.44 -25.06 9.24
N ILE A 375 -10.63 -24.48 9.42
CA ILE A 375 -10.98 -23.15 8.87
C ILE A 375 -10.08 -22.06 9.48
N GLY A 376 -9.91 -22.06 10.79
CA GLY A 376 -9.04 -21.13 11.50
C GLY A 376 -7.60 -21.18 11.01
N THR A 377 -7.05 -22.39 10.84
CA THR A 377 -5.70 -22.61 10.30
C THR A 377 -5.58 -22.11 8.86
N TYR A 378 -6.56 -22.41 8.00
CA TYR A 378 -6.59 -21.97 6.62
C TYR A 378 -6.48 -20.44 6.52
N PHE A 379 -7.33 -19.71 7.24
CA PHE A 379 -7.32 -18.25 7.23
C PHE A 379 -6.08 -17.64 7.92
N SER A 380 -5.59 -18.26 8.99
CA SER A 380 -4.35 -17.84 9.65
C SER A 380 -3.16 -17.91 8.68
N ASN A 381 -3.07 -18.96 7.88
CA ASN A 381 -2.04 -19.09 6.84
C ASN A 381 -2.18 -18.01 5.76
N LEU A 382 -3.40 -17.68 5.31
CA LEU A 382 -3.64 -16.59 4.37
C LEU A 382 -3.26 -15.22 4.98
N ASP A 383 -3.61 -14.97 6.23
CA ASP A 383 -3.25 -13.72 6.93
C ASP A 383 -1.74 -13.57 7.06
N ASN A 384 -1.02 -14.65 7.33
CA ASN A 384 0.44 -14.66 7.39
C ASN A 384 1.07 -14.35 6.02
N LEU A 385 0.54 -14.94 4.93
CA LEU A 385 0.98 -14.65 3.56
C LEU A 385 0.74 -13.19 3.19
N ILE A 386 -0.46 -12.66 3.48
CA ILE A 386 -0.82 -11.25 3.24
C ILE A 386 0.15 -10.33 3.98
N SER A 387 0.38 -10.58 5.28
CA SER A 387 1.29 -9.77 6.10
C SER A 387 2.73 -9.82 5.60
N ALA A 388 3.23 -11.01 5.24
CA ALA A 388 4.58 -11.18 4.70
C ALA A 388 4.77 -10.44 3.37
N HIS A 389 3.76 -10.44 2.47
CA HIS A 389 3.82 -9.70 1.22
C HIS A 389 3.77 -8.19 1.44
N GLN A 390 2.93 -7.70 2.38
CA GLN A 390 2.89 -6.28 2.74
C GLN A 390 4.23 -5.79 3.29
N GLU A 391 4.85 -6.56 4.19
CA GLU A 391 6.15 -6.23 4.75
C GLU A 391 7.23 -6.21 3.65
N LYS A 392 7.24 -7.20 2.76
CA LYS A 392 8.21 -7.27 1.65
C LYS A 392 8.07 -6.12 0.68
N ILE A 393 6.86 -5.71 0.34
CA ILE A 393 6.59 -4.52 -0.47
C ILE A 393 7.18 -3.28 0.20
N SER A 394 6.93 -3.07 1.49
CA SER A 394 7.45 -1.92 2.24
C SER A 394 8.99 -1.89 2.26
N GLN A 395 9.64 -3.05 2.48
CA GLN A 395 11.10 -3.18 2.46
C GLN A 395 11.67 -2.84 1.07
N LEU A 396 11.08 -3.37 0.00
CA LEU A 396 11.53 -3.14 -1.38
C LEU A 396 11.31 -1.69 -1.81
N GLU A 397 10.20 -1.05 -1.43
CA GLU A 397 9.96 0.37 -1.71
C GLU A 397 10.98 1.26 -0.99
N THR A 398 11.29 0.95 0.26
CA THR A 398 12.33 1.64 1.05
C THR A 398 13.72 1.47 0.42
N LEU A 399 14.07 0.25 0.02
CA LEU A 399 15.33 -0.04 -0.67
C LEU A 399 15.42 0.71 -1.99
N LYS A 400 14.38 0.65 -2.83
CA LYS A 400 14.33 1.36 -4.11
C LYS A 400 14.53 2.85 -3.93
N LYS A 401 13.82 3.46 -2.95
CA LYS A 401 13.97 4.88 -2.64
C LYS A 401 15.41 5.24 -2.24
N LYS A 402 16.04 4.43 -1.40
CA LYS A 402 17.43 4.62 -0.97
C LYS A 402 18.39 4.53 -2.16
N LEU A 403 18.24 3.50 -3.00
CA LEU A 403 19.09 3.33 -4.18
C LEU A 403 18.95 4.49 -5.18
N LEU A 404 17.72 5.02 -5.40
CA LEU A 404 17.52 6.21 -6.23
C LEU A 404 18.23 7.46 -5.69
N GLN A 405 18.42 7.55 -4.38
CA GLN A 405 19.16 8.66 -3.75
C GLN A 405 20.67 8.46 -3.80
N ASP A 406 21.15 7.24 -3.69
CA ASP A 406 22.57 6.95 -3.46
C ASP A 406 23.31 6.50 -4.72
N MET A 407 22.62 6.00 -5.75
CA MET A 407 23.22 5.53 -7.01
C MET A 407 23.26 6.57 -8.13
N PHE A 408 22.73 7.79 -7.90
CA PHE A 408 22.82 8.91 -8.85
C PHE A 408 23.54 10.11 -8.25
N ILE A 409 23.93 11.09 -9.10
CA ILE A 409 24.67 12.30 -8.74
C ILE A 409 23.97 13.56 -9.22
#